data_7c5b162454c94b4fa9cce8d9a0081caa
#
_entry.id   7c5b162454c94b4fa9cce8d9a0081caa
#
_cell.length_a   1.000
_cell.length_b   1.000
_cell.length_c   1.000
_cell.angle_alpha   90.00
_cell.angle_beta   90.00
_cell.angle_gamma   90.00
#
_symmetry.space_group_name_H-M   'P 1'
#
loop_
_entity.id
_entity.type
_entity.pdbx_description
1 polymer ?
#
loop_
_entity_poly.entity_id
_entity_poly.type
_entity_poly.pdbx_seq_one_letter_code
_entity_poly.pdbx_strand_id
1 'polypeptide(L)'
;MTQEQFKALDPKVASHREELIRSQQGELNAVLMYQRLAKVVKTDKERETFLQLAKEEGRHASVFHAYTKEALKPKKTMAIIMPFLYRLLGKKRLYKLIAKGEYAAAVGYEHLIADFPEVESV
;
A
#
# COMPACT_ATOMS: atom_id res chain seq x y z
N MET A 1 9.16 6.99 17.14
CA MET A 1 8.57 8.31 17.53
C MET A 1 7.51 8.08 18.60
N THR A 2 7.51 8.89 19.65
CA THR A 2 6.47 8.84 20.67
C THR A 2 5.21 9.55 20.20
N GLN A 3 4.09 9.30 20.87
CA GLN A 3 2.82 9.98 20.59
C GLN A 3 2.94 11.50 20.74
N GLU A 4 3.69 11.95 21.74
CA GLU A 4 3.93 13.37 21.97
C GLU A 4 4.78 14.02 20.89
N GLN A 5 5.84 13.35 20.46
CA GLN A 5 6.68 13.81 19.36
C GLN A 5 5.87 13.91 18.07
N PHE A 6 5.00 12.93 17.81
CA PHE A 6 4.12 12.93 16.65
C PHE A 6 3.18 14.14 16.65
N LYS A 7 2.54 14.41 17.77
CA LYS A 7 1.61 15.55 17.94
C LYS A 7 2.31 16.89 17.77
N ALA A 8 3.59 16.98 18.14
CA ALA A 8 4.36 18.21 18.04
C ALA A 8 4.71 18.60 16.60
N LEU A 9 4.64 17.67 15.62
CA LEU A 9 5.00 17.92 14.24
C LEU A 9 3.96 18.75 13.49
N ASP A 10 2.68 18.33 13.53
CA ASP A 10 1.57 18.99 12.81
C ASP A 10 0.25 18.54 13.43
N PRO A 11 -0.63 19.50 13.84
CA PRO A 11 -1.95 19.14 14.37
C PRO A 11 -2.83 18.33 13.41
N LYS A 12 -2.74 18.58 12.09
CA LYS A 12 -3.49 17.82 11.09
C LYS A 12 -3.00 16.38 11.02
N VAL A 13 -1.70 16.17 11.05
CA VAL A 13 -1.10 14.83 11.07
C VAL A 13 -1.52 14.12 12.36
N ALA A 14 -1.46 14.81 13.50
CA ALA A 14 -1.85 14.22 14.79
C ALA A 14 -3.31 13.76 14.79
N SER A 15 -4.23 14.54 14.21
CA SER A 15 -5.66 14.19 14.17
C SER A 15 -5.96 13.00 13.24
N HIS A 16 -5.10 12.73 12.26
CA HIS A 16 -5.26 11.62 11.31
C HIS A 16 -4.21 10.52 11.50
N ARG A 17 -3.55 10.50 12.65
CA ARG A 17 -2.39 9.63 12.88
C ARG A 17 -2.67 8.16 12.56
N GLU A 18 -3.74 7.60 13.14
CA GLU A 18 -4.06 6.18 12.96
C GLU A 18 -4.35 5.83 11.51
N GLU A 19 -5.08 6.69 10.82
CA GLU A 19 -5.44 6.50 9.43
C GLU A 19 -4.20 6.57 8.53
N LEU A 20 -3.32 7.55 8.74
CA LEU A 20 -2.10 7.71 7.96
C LEU A 20 -1.15 6.52 8.16
N ILE A 21 -1.00 6.04 9.41
CA ILE A 21 -0.17 4.87 9.71
C ILE A 21 -0.77 3.61 9.09
N ARG A 22 -2.08 3.43 9.19
CA ARG A 22 -2.76 2.28 8.58
C ARG A 22 -2.60 2.28 7.07
N SER A 23 -2.71 3.45 6.43
CA SER A 23 -2.52 3.60 4.98
C SER A 23 -1.08 3.29 4.59
N GLN A 24 -0.11 3.81 5.31
CA GLN A 24 1.30 3.52 5.10
C GLN A 24 1.59 2.01 5.22
N GLN A 25 1.03 1.37 6.25
CA GLN A 25 1.18 -0.07 6.47
C GLN A 25 0.59 -0.87 5.31
N GLY A 26 -0.59 -0.48 4.84
CA GLY A 26 -1.25 -1.14 3.71
C GLY A 26 -0.41 -1.08 2.44
N GLU A 27 0.18 0.08 2.15
CA GLU A 27 1.03 0.26 0.98
C GLU A 27 2.31 -0.58 1.09
N LEU A 28 2.94 -0.63 2.27
CA LEU A 28 4.12 -1.47 2.51
C LEU A 28 3.81 -2.96 2.35
N ASN A 29 2.67 -3.39 2.86
CA ASN A 29 2.23 -4.78 2.72
C ASN A 29 2.02 -5.14 1.25
N ALA A 30 1.49 -4.21 0.45
CA ALA A 30 1.28 -4.39 -0.97
C ALA A 30 2.60 -4.51 -1.74
N VAL A 31 3.65 -3.79 -1.34
CA VAL A 31 4.98 -3.96 -1.94
C VAL A 31 5.42 -5.43 -1.89
N LEU A 32 5.34 -6.02 -0.70
CA LEU A 32 5.76 -7.41 -0.50
C LEU A 32 4.86 -8.38 -1.26
N MET A 33 3.55 -8.12 -1.26
CA MET A 33 2.56 -8.91 -2.00
C MET A 33 2.88 -8.96 -3.49
N TYR A 34 3.10 -7.81 -4.11
CA TYR A 34 3.39 -7.74 -5.55
C TYR A 34 4.74 -8.38 -5.88
N GLN A 35 5.75 -8.21 -5.02
CA GLN A 35 7.04 -8.89 -5.21
C GLN A 35 6.88 -10.41 -5.20
N ARG A 36 6.03 -10.94 -4.33
CA ARG A 36 5.76 -12.39 -4.27
C ARG A 36 4.95 -12.87 -5.46
N LEU A 37 3.95 -12.11 -5.90
CA LEU A 37 3.18 -12.43 -7.09
C LEU A 37 4.07 -12.46 -8.33
N ALA A 38 5.04 -11.55 -8.44
CA ALA A 38 5.99 -11.53 -9.53
C ALA A 38 6.78 -12.84 -9.66
N LYS A 39 6.97 -13.57 -8.56
CA LYS A 39 7.69 -14.85 -8.55
C LYS A 39 6.85 -16.03 -9.03
N VAL A 40 5.53 -15.92 -9.00
CA VAL A 40 4.64 -17.06 -9.32
C VAL A 40 3.91 -16.91 -10.65
N VAL A 41 3.88 -15.73 -11.26
CA VAL A 41 3.25 -15.53 -12.56
C VAL A 41 4.08 -16.18 -13.67
N LYS A 42 3.43 -16.46 -14.81
CA LYS A 42 3.99 -17.35 -15.84
C LYS A 42 4.69 -16.63 -16.97
N THR A 43 4.41 -15.33 -17.20
CA THR A 43 5.01 -14.58 -18.31
C THR A 43 5.90 -13.46 -17.78
N ASP A 44 6.89 -13.08 -18.60
CA ASP A 44 7.77 -11.96 -18.26
C ASP A 44 7.02 -10.65 -18.18
N LYS A 45 6.01 -10.46 -19.03
CA LYS A 45 5.16 -9.27 -19.00
C LYS A 45 4.41 -9.14 -17.68
N GLU A 46 3.81 -10.22 -17.19
CA GLU A 46 3.13 -10.23 -15.90
C GLU A 46 4.11 -9.96 -14.76
N ARG A 47 5.29 -10.56 -14.82
CA ARG A 47 6.33 -10.35 -13.81
C ARG A 47 6.76 -8.90 -13.74
N GLU A 48 7.04 -8.29 -14.88
CA GLU A 48 7.43 -6.88 -14.97
C GLU A 48 6.32 -5.96 -14.45
N THR A 49 5.07 -6.28 -14.77
CA THR A 49 3.91 -5.52 -14.28
C THR A 49 3.84 -5.56 -12.76
N PHE A 50 3.99 -6.73 -12.13
CA PHE A 50 3.96 -6.83 -10.68
C PHE A 50 5.16 -6.17 -10.01
N LEU A 51 6.34 -6.25 -10.61
CA LEU A 51 7.50 -5.54 -10.08
C LEU A 51 7.33 -4.03 -10.18
N GLN A 52 6.70 -3.53 -11.25
CA GLN A 52 6.37 -2.12 -11.38
C GLN A 52 5.33 -1.69 -10.36
N LEU A 53 4.30 -2.50 -10.13
CA LEU A 53 3.30 -2.23 -9.08
C LEU A 53 3.94 -2.20 -7.70
N ALA A 54 4.88 -3.11 -7.40
CA ALA A 54 5.60 -3.09 -6.14
C ALA A 54 6.35 -1.77 -5.95
N LYS A 55 6.98 -1.27 -7.00
CA LYS A 55 7.70 0.00 -6.99
C LYS A 55 6.76 1.17 -6.74
N GLU A 56 5.59 1.18 -7.40
CA GLU A 56 4.55 2.19 -7.19
C GLU A 56 4.05 2.20 -5.74
N GLU A 57 3.79 1.02 -5.18
CA GLU A 57 3.35 0.92 -3.78
C GLU A 57 4.43 1.41 -2.81
N GLY A 58 5.70 1.18 -3.13
CA GLY A 58 6.81 1.74 -2.35
C GLY A 58 6.83 3.27 -2.38
N ARG A 59 6.54 3.85 -3.53
CA ARG A 59 6.40 5.30 -3.69
C ARG A 59 5.23 5.83 -2.86
N HIS A 60 4.08 5.15 -2.93
CA HIS A 60 2.89 5.51 -2.14
C HIS A 60 3.19 5.47 -0.65
N ALA A 61 3.87 4.41 -0.19
CA ALA A 61 4.27 4.29 1.21
C ALA A 61 5.16 5.45 1.65
N SER A 62 6.05 5.92 0.77
CA SER A 62 6.94 7.05 1.08
C SER A 62 6.18 8.36 1.21
N VAL A 63 5.08 8.55 0.46
CA VAL A 63 4.20 9.71 0.61
C VAL A 63 3.62 9.75 2.02
N PHE A 64 3.07 8.63 2.50
CA PHE A 64 2.53 8.55 3.86
C PHE A 64 3.63 8.67 4.91
N HIS A 65 4.80 8.07 4.69
CA HIS A 65 5.94 8.18 5.60
C HIS A 65 6.40 9.63 5.79
N ALA A 66 6.33 10.44 4.74
CA ALA A 66 6.70 11.85 4.83
C ALA A 66 5.84 12.59 5.88
N TYR A 67 4.59 12.18 6.06
CA TYR A 67 3.71 12.75 7.08
C TYR A 67 3.88 12.08 8.45
N THR A 68 3.94 10.76 8.50
CA THR A 68 3.94 10.01 9.77
C THR A 68 5.29 10.00 10.47
N LYS A 69 6.39 10.04 9.71
CA LYS A 69 7.76 9.88 10.21
C LYS A 69 8.00 8.56 10.96
N GLU A 70 7.08 7.59 10.79
CA GLU A 70 7.19 6.28 11.43
C GLU A 70 7.85 5.28 10.50
N ALA A 71 8.84 4.54 11.03
CA ALA A 71 9.50 3.45 10.32
C ALA A 71 8.68 2.18 10.52
N LEU A 72 7.88 1.81 9.50
CA LEU A 72 7.06 0.60 9.54
C LEU A 72 7.70 -0.49 8.69
N LYS A 73 7.45 -1.74 9.08
CA LYS A 73 7.87 -2.92 8.33
C LYS A 73 6.66 -3.55 7.64
N PRO A 74 6.81 -4.07 6.40
CA PRO A 74 5.72 -4.77 5.74
C PRO A 74 5.35 -6.04 6.49
N LYS A 75 4.04 -6.33 6.55
CA LYS A 75 3.52 -7.58 7.09
C LYS A 75 3.36 -8.58 5.95
N LYS A 76 3.63 -9.86 6.24
CA LYS A 76 3.70 -10.91 5.23
C LYS A 76 2.36 -11.57 4.88
N THR A 77 1.28 -11.24 5.59
CA THR A 77 -0.01 -11.93 5.45
C THR A 77 -0.48 -11.97 4.00
N MET A 78 -0.60 -10.82 3.35
CA MET A 78 -1.06 -10.74 1.96
C MET A 78 -0.04 -11.34 0.99
N ALA A 79 1.25 -11.23 1.29
CA ALA A 79 2.31 -11.81 0.48
C ALA A 79 2.26 -13.34 0.46
N ILE A 80 1.71 -13.95 1.51
CA ILE A 80 1.52 -15.40 1.60
C ILE A 80 0.19 -15.82 0.97
N ILE A 81 -0.89 -15.09 1.28
CA ILE A 81 -2.25 -15.43 0.85
C ILE A 81 -2.44 -15.24 -0.65
N MET A 82 -1.98 -14.15 -1.22
CA MET A 82 -2.28 -13.80 -2.61
C MET A 82 -1.67 -14.75 -3.65
N PRO A 83 -0.41 -15.21 -3.52
CA PRO A 83 0.10 -16.26 -4.42
C PRO A 83 -0.69 -17.58 -4.34
N PHE A 84 -1.17 -17.93 -3.13
CA PHE A 84 -2.02 -19.09 -2.95
C PHE A 84 -3.35 -18.89 -3.69
N LEU A 85 -3.99 -17.73 -3.55
CA LEU A 85 -5.23 -17.41 -4.26
C LEU A 85 -5.03 -17.38 -5.78
N TYR A 86 -3.86 -16.92 -6.24
CA TYR A 86 -3.53 -16.97 -7.66
C TYR A 86 -3.61 -18.39 -8.20
N ARG A 87 -3.05 -19.36 -7.48
CA ARG A 87 -3.08 -20.78 -7.87
C ARG A 87 -4.48 -21.37 -7.79
N LEU A 88 -5.25 -20.97 -6.79
CA LEU A 88 -6.59 -21.51 -6.55
C LEU A 88 -7.64 -20.94 -7.50
N LEU A 89 -7.67 -19.62 -7.68
CA LEU A 89 -8.71 -18.92 -8.41
C LEU A 89 -8.38 -18.64 -9.88
N GLY A 90 -7.09 -18.65 -10.22
CA GLY A 90 -6.61 -18.26 -11.53
C GLY A 90 -6.43 -16.75 -11.66
N LYS A 91 -5.68 -16.34 -12.69
CA LYS A 91 -5.26 -14.95 -12.84
C LYS A 91 -6.40 -13.96 -13.03
N LYS A 92 -7.44 -14.32 -13.79
CA LYS A 92 -8.56 -13.39 -14.06
C LYS A 92 -9.29 -12.98 -12.79
N ARG A 93 -9.61 -13.94 -11.93
CA ARG A 93 -10.31 -13.67 -10.66
C ARG A 93 -9.43 -12.91 -9.68
N LEU A 94 -8.16 -13.29 -9.61
CA LEU A 94 -7.22 -12.61 -8.74
C LEU A 94 -7.03 -11.15 -9.18
N TYR A 95 -6.86 -10.89 -10.48
CA TYR A 95 -6.65 -9.55 -10.99
C TYR A 95 -7.87 -8.65 -10.75
N LYS A 96 -9.08 -9.19 -10.83
CA LYS A 96 -10.31 -8.47 -10.46
C LYS A 96 -10.32 -8.12 -8.97
N LEU A 97 -9.89 -9.04 -8.12
CA LEU A 97 -9.82 -8.82 -6.67
C LEU A 97 -8.82 -7.71 -6.34
N ILE A 98 -7.64 -7.75 -6.96
CA ILE A 98 -6.61 -6.73 -6.79
C ILE A 98 -7.12 -5.36 -7.25
N ALA A 99 -7.74 -5.30 -8.44
CA ALA A 99 -8.29 -4.05 -8.97
C ALA A 99 -9.36 -3.45 -8.05
N LYS A 100 -10.21 -4.28 -7.47
CA LYS A 100 -11.20 -3.85 -6.47
C LYS A 100 -10.53 -3.25 -5.24
N GLY A 101 -9.48 -3.90 -4.74
CA GLY A 101 -8.72 -3.41 -3.58
C GLY A 101 -8.05 -2.07 -3.86
N GLU A 102 -7.43 -1.92 -5.03
CA GLU A 102 -6.78 -0.67 -5.43
C GLU A 102 -7.79 0.47 -5.58
N TYR A 103 -8.95 0.19 -6.19
CA TYR A 103 -10.02 1.17 -6.31
C TYR A 103 -10.55 1.60 -4.94
N ALA A 104 -10.79 0.64 -4.05
CA ALA A 104 -11.28 0.93 -2.70
C ALA A 104 -10.28 1.78 -1.91
N ALA A 105 -8.98 1.51 -2.06
CA ALA A 105 -7.93 2.31 -1.42
C ALA A 105 -7.93 3.74 -1.96
N ALA A 106 -8.02 3.92 -3.28
CA ALA A 106 -8.04 5.24 -3.90
C ALA A 106 -9.24 6.06 -3.41
N VAL A 107 -10.43 5.47 -3.37
CA VAL A 107 -11.64 6.12 -2.84
C VAL A 107 -11.45 6.46 -1.35
N GLY A 108 -10.85 5.56 -0.59
CA GLY A 108 -10.59 5.77 0.84
C GLY A 108 -9.63 6.91 1.13
N TYR A 109 -8.78 7.29 0.18
CA TYR A 109 -7.82 8.38 0.37
C TYR A 109 -8.34 9.76 -0.04
N GLU A 110 -9.46 9.84 -0.76
CA GLU A 110 -9.98 11.11 -1.28
C GLU A 110 -10.17 12.19 -0.20
N HIS A 111 -10.68 11.81 0.95
CA HIS A 111 -10.92 12.77 2.04
C HIS A 111 -9.64 13.29 2.69
N LEU A 112 -8.49 12.66 2.43
CA LEU A 112 -7.20 13.11 2.96
C LEU A 112 -6.54 14.19 2.11
N ILE A 113 -6.94 14.35 0.85
CA ILE A 113 -6.27 15.20 -0.11
C ILE A 113 -6.27 16.68 0.30
N ALA A 114 -7.35 17.15 0.92
CA ALA A 114 -7.46 18.54 1.35
C ALA A 114 -6.38 18.94 2.36
N ASP A 115 -6.11 18.06 3.34
CA ASP A 115 -5.11 18.30 4.38
C ASP A 115 -3.72 17.75 4.01
N PHE A 116 -3.66 16.79 3.10
CA PHE A 116 -2.43 16.11 2.68
C PHE A 116 -2.39 16.04 1.14
N PRO A 117 -2.07 17.16 0.47
CA PRO A 117 -2.17 17.24 -1.00
C PRO A 117 -1.36 16.20 -1.76
N GLU A 118 -0.23 15.75 -1.23
CA GLU A 118 0.63 14.75 -1.87
C GLU A 118 -0.05 13.38 -1.97
N VAL A 119 -1.10 13.13 -1.16
CA VAL A 119 -1.87 11.87 -1.22
C VAL A 119 -2.58 11.73 -2.57
N GLU A 120 -2.87 12.83 -3.28
CA GLU A 120 -3.47 12.77 -4.62
C GLU A 120 -2.60 11.97 -5.60
N SER A 121 -1.29 11.93 -5.40
CA SER A 121 -0.36 11.19 -6.26
C SER A 121 -0.36 9.68 -6.04
N VAL A 122 -1.04 9.22 -5.00
CA VAL A 122 -1.10 7.78 -4.62
C VAL A 122 -2.05 6.97 -5.49
#